data_8d06d2b2ad42288c5c32b15d183d1c5c
#
_entry.id   8d06d2b2ad42288c5c32b15d183d1c5c
#
_cell.length_a   1.000
_cell.length_b   1.000
_cell.length_c   1.000
_cell.angle_alpha   90.00
_cell.angle_beta   90.00
_cell.angle_gamma   90.00
#
_symmetry.space_group_name_H-M   'P 1'
#
loop_
_entity.id
_entity.type
_entity.pdbx_description
1 polymer ?
#
loop_
_entity_poly.entity_id
_entity_poly.type
_entity_poly.pdbx_seq_one_letter_code
_entity_poly.pdbx_strand_id
1 'polypeptide(L)'
;MKTKRIFALILTIAMALSLAACGTKETTPSDDGQNPTEQTDPNKISISSKKIISLGGGVSGGTFAMLGAGMASVITNHVENLSVNCEGTSGSVEACKLVGAGDLAFALSASDAFYTATVGTGSFEGAPVDGLRIVMGGYSAPFHVIVRADSDINSLADLKGKRITASAGNTIQNQLPFIMEAYGYGPDDYTAVPLSQSEGADALKDGNVDCIIQTTGIGSSAYMDLTTSINCRFLSMDEDKVAAIHEKLPYVTPAVIPAGSYKGQDEEIVSCTTVNFLISSASVDDEIVYAVCKALDMYNDEFAEIHYLGAEFTPEFTIENQIIELHP
;
A
#
# COMPACT_ATOMS: atom_id res chain seq x y z
N MET A 1 22.06 3.01 58.55
CA MET A 1 21.37 4.28 58.28
C MET A 1 22.32 5.49 58.29
N LYS A 2 23.59 5.39 57.91
CA LYS A 2 24.56 6.52 57.92
C LYS A 2 25.20 6.85 56.56
N THR A 3 24.89 6.10 55.50
CA THR A 3 25.50 6.27 54.15
C THR A 3 24.64 7.02 53.15
N LYS A 4 23.37 7.34 53.45
CA LYS A 4 22.45 8.07 52.55
C LYS A 4 22.42 9.60 52.73
N ARG A 5 23.17 10.15 53.71
CA ARG A 5 23.21 11.60 53.99
C ARG A 5 24.43 12.33 53.43
N ILE A 6 25.39 11.63 52.84
CA ILE A 6 26.63 12.22 52.29
C ILE A 6 26.46 12.55 50.79
N PHE A 7 25.53 11.92 50.06
CA PHE A 7 25.31 12.19 48.66
C PHE A 7 24.44 13.42 48.36
N ALA A 8 23.74 13.94 49.36
CA ALA A 8 22.86 15.11 49.18
C ALA A 8 23.60 16.46 49.38
N LEU A 9 24.85 16.47 49.86
CA LEU A 9 25.57 17.72 50.15
C LEU A 9 26.58 18.11 49.05
N ILE A 10 26.84 17.23 48.06
CA ILE A 10 27.80 17.49 46.97
C ILE A 10 27.07 18.08 45.72
N LEU A 11 25.76 17.94 45.64
CA LEU A 11 24.97 18.47 44.48
C LEU A 11 24.55 19.93 44.60
N THR A 12 24.76 20.58 45.74
CA THR A 12 24.37 21.97 45.99
C THR A 12 25.49 23.00 45.83
N ILE A 13 26.74 22.58 45.57
CA ILE A 13 27.89 23.49 45.40
C ILE A 13 28.25 23.75 43.93
N ALA A 14 27.70 23.02 43.00
CA ALA A 14 28.00 23.14 41.54
C ALA A 14 27.15 24.18 40.79
N MET A 15 26.18 24.87 41.44
CA MET A 15 25.26 25.84 40.80
C MET A 15 25.52 27.30 41.14
N ALA A 16 26.63 27.68 41.77
CA ALA A 16 26.87 29.03 42.22
C ALA A 16 28.06 29.80 41.56
N LEU A 17 28.57 29.34 40.41
CA LEU A 17 29.76 29.94 39.77
C LEU A 17 29.59 30.28 38.29
N SER A 18 28.45 30.76 37.84
CA SER A 18 28.29 31.22 36.44
C SER A 18 27.56 32.59 36.33
N LEU A 19 27.84 33.55 37.20
CA LEU A 19 27.29 34.89 37.11
C LEU A 19 28.36 35.93 37.43
N ALA A 20 29.37 36.13 36.54
CA ALA A 20 30.20 37.33 36.52
C ALA A 20 30.99 37.41 35.19
N ALA A 21 30.39 37.92 34.10
CA ALA A 21 31.10 38.59 33.02
C ALA A 21 30.09 39.44 32.22
N CYS A 22 29.64 40.55 32.80
CA CYS A 22 29.06 41.64 32.03
C CYS A 22 30.10 42.72 31.90
N GLY A 23 30.75 42.83 30.75
CA GLY A 23 31.61 43.95 30.35
C GLY A 23 30.88 44.73 29.26
N THR A 24 30.38 45.92 29.63
CA THR A 24 29.81 46.94 28.74
C THR A 24 30.86 47.43 27.74
N LYS A 25 30.54 47.40 26.45
CA LYS A 25 31.13 48.26 25.44
C LYS A 25 30.01 48.81 24.57
N GLU A 26 29.76 50.09 24.74
CA GLU A 26 28.99 50.89 23.79
C GLU A 26 29.67 50.91 22.44
N THR A 27 28.92 50.56 21.39
CA THR A 27 29.23 50.98 20.01
C THR A 27 27.91 51.27 19.30
N THR A 28 27.86 52.43 18.71
CA THR A 28 26.89 53.09 17.86
C THR A 28 26.16 52.17 16.85
N PRO A 29 24.89 52.47 16.53
CA PRO A 29 24.15 51.71 15.52
C PRO A 29 24.56 52.10 14.13
N SER A 30 25.12 51.19 13.35
CA SER A 30 25.12 51.22 11.88
C SER A 30 23.94 50.40 11.40
N ASP A 31 23.02 51.08 10.79
CA ASP A 31 21.89 50.58 10.03
C ASP A 31 22.42 49.90 8.76
N ASP A 32 22.44 48.58 8.73
CA ASP A 32 22.56 47.79 7.52
C ASP A 32 21.48 46.70 7.60
N GLY A 33 20.36 47.00 6.94
CA GLY A 33 19.25 46.10 6.75
C GLY A 33 19.66 44.87 5.95
N GLN A 34 20.22 43.87 6.58
CA GLN A 34 20.26 42.50 6.08
C GLN A 34 19.20 41.70 6.81
N ASN A 35 18.07 41.57 6.10
CA ASN A 35 17.08 40.55 6.38
C ASN A 35 17.82 39.20 6.46
N PRO A 36 17.74 38.42 7.54
CA PRO A 36 18.29 37.10 7.55
C PRO A 36 17.53 36.30 6.49
N THR A 37 18.18 36.04 5.38
CA THR A 37 17.73 35.00 4.47
C THR A 37 17.69 33.73 5.33
N GLU A 38 16.49 33.28 5.68
CA GLU A 38 16.26 31.96 6.23
C GLU A 38 16.93 30.98 5.27
N GLN A 39 18.07 30.43 5.65
CA GLN A 39 18.62 29.27 4.98
C GLN A 39 17.62 28.15 5.22
N THR A 40 16.69 27.99 4.28
CA THR A 40 15.80 26.85 4.26
C THR A 40 16.67 25.61 4.09
N ASP A 41 16.70 24.78 5.11
CA ASP A 41 17.30 23.44 5.01
C ASP A 41 16.61 22.70 3.85
N PRO A 42 17.32 22.32 2.78
CA PRO A 42 16.72 21.67 1.61
C PRO A 42 16.06 20.34 1.97
N ASN A 43 16.41 19.77 3.12
CA ASN A 43 15.84 18.52 3.62
C ASN A 43 14.62 18.74 4.53
N LYS A 44 14.33 19.99 4.91
CA LYS A 44 13.18 20.30 5.75
C LYS A 44 11.90 20.24 4.92
N ILE A 45 10.98 19.36 5.31
CA ILE A 45 9.65 19.27 4.74
C ILE A 45 8.67 19.89 5.75
N SER A 46 7.89 20.88 5.32
CA SER A 46 6.91 21.55 6.19
C SER A 46 5.71 22.03 5.39
N ILE A 47 4.57 22.12 6.03
CA ILE A 47 3.40 22.81 5.51
C ILE A 47 3.16 24.12 6.25
N SER A 48 2.46 25.06 5.61
CA SER A 48 2.29 26.44 6.08
C SER A 48 1.55 26.54 7.42
N SER A 49 0.67 25.61 7.73
CA SER A 49 -0.14 25.61 8.96
C SER A 49 -0.32 24.20 9.52
N LYS A 50 -0.48 24.10 10.85
CA LYS A 50 -0.69 22.80 11.49
C LYS A 50 -1.98 22.13 11.02
N LYS A 51 -1.86 20.92 10.53
CA LYS A 51 -2.95 20.07 10.04
C LYS A 51 -2.89 18.66 10.66
N ILE A 52 -4.04 18.08 10.83
CA ILE A 52 -4.21 16.64 11.15
C ILE A 52 -5.10 16.08 10.07
N ILE A 53 -4.66 15.02 9.42
CA ILE A 53 -5.38 14.38 8.32
C ILE A 53 -5.52 12.88 8.57
N SER A 54 -6.49 12.25 7.92
CA SER A 54 -6.73 10.81 7.96
C SER A 54 -6.29 10.14 6.67
N LEU A 55 -5.66 8.95 6.80
CA LEU A 55 -5.24 8.06 5.72
C LEU A 55 -5.91 6.69 5.90
N GLY A 56 -6.63 6.22 4.88
CA GLY A 56 -7.27 4.91 4.87
C GLY A 56 -6.28 3.78 4.61
N GLY A 57 -6.06 2.91 5.61
CA GLY A 57 -5.11 1.81 5.59
C GLY A 57 -5.73 0.43 5.31
N GLY A 58 -7.00 0.35 4.86
CA GLY A 58 -7.63 -0.93 4.53
C GLY A 58 -8.02 -1.77 5.76
N VAL A 59 -8.18 -3.07 5.54
CA VAL A 59 -8.65 -4.01 6.56
C VAL A 59 -7.54 -4.29 7.57
N SER A 60 -7.90 -4.32 8.85
CA SER A 60 -6.97 -4.65 9.94
C SER A 60 -6.27 -5.99 9.70
N GLY A 61 -4.95 -6.02 9.88
CA GLY A 61 -4.11 -7.19 9.64
C GLY A 61 -3.75 -7.43 8.16
N GLY A 62 -4.28 -6.64 7.22
CA GLY A 62 -3.91 -6.70 5.81
C GLY A 62 -2.66 -5.87 5.49
N THR A 63 -2.10 -6.09 4.29
CA THR A 63 -0.92 -5.34 3.80
C THR A 63 -1.14 -3.83 3.82
N PHE A 64 -2.33 -3.36 3.39
CA PHE A 64 -2.67 -1.94 3.42
C PHE A 64 -2.66 -1.35 4.82
N ALA A 65 -3.07 -2.12 5.84
CA ALA A 65 -3.04 -1.63 7.22
C ALA A 65 -1.60 -1.37 7.70
N MET A 66 -0.67 -2.26 7.36
CA MET A 66 0.75 -2.09 7.69
C MET A 66 1.39 -0.95 6.91
N LEU A 67 1.17 -0.90 5.60
CA LEU A 67 1.66 0.18 4.74
C LEU A 67 1.08 1.54 5.12
N GLY A 68 -0.23 1.62 5.36
CA GLY A 68 -0.89 2.87 5.78
C GLY A 68 -0.38 3.39 7.12
N ALA A 69 -0.18 2.50 8.09
CA ALA A 69 0.44 2.87 9.37
C ALA A 69 1.89 3.32 9.20
N GLY A 70 2.66 2.65 8.33
CA GLY A 70 4.03 3.03 7.98
C GLY A 70 4.09 4.41 7.32
N MET A 71 3.27 4.68 6.31
CA MET A 71 3.15 5.98 5.67
C MET A 71 2.80 7.08 6.69
N ALA A 72 1.79 6.83 7.53
CA ALA A 72 1.38 7.78 8.55
C ALA A 72 2.51 8.10 9.53
N SER A 73 3.32 7.11 9.91
CA SER A 73 4.48 7.27 10.76
C SER A 73 5.57 8.12 10.08
N VAL A 74 5.99 7.74 8.87
CA VAL A 74 7.02 8.46 8.11
C VAL A 74 6.61 9.91 7.89
N ILE A 75 5.38 10.16 7.41
CA ILE A 75 4.90 11.51 7.14
C ILE A 75 4.85 12.34 8.43
N THR A 76 4.32 11.80 9.53
CA THR A 76 4.20 12.51 10.81
C THR A 76 5.57 12.85 11.41
N ASN A 77 6.56 11.97 11.23
CA ASN A 77 7.91 12.16 11.77
C ASN A 77 8.73 13.17 10.97
N HIS A 78 8.49 13.29 9.66
CA HIS A 78 9.36 14.05 8.75
C HIS A 78 8.71 15.30 8.13
N VAL A 79 7.41 15.49 8.29
CA VAL A 79 6.71 16.71 7.81
C VAL A 79 6.31 17.59 8.98
N GLU A 80 6.97 18.73 9.10
CA GLU A 80 6.62 19.71 10.15
C GLU A 80 5.21 20.27 9.91
N ASN A 81 4.44 20.42 10.98
CA ASN A 81 3.05 20.86 11.00
C ASN A 81 2.02 19.87 10.42
N LEU A 82 2.41 18.65 10.00
CA LEU A 82 1.49 17.64 9.51
C LEU A 82 1.49 16.42 10.44
N SER A 83 0.31 16.00 10.87
CA SER A 83 0.11 14.72 11.57
C SER A 83 -0.88 13.87 10.79
N VAL A 84 -0.59 12.58 10.62
CA VAL A 84 -1.41 11.64 9.86
C VAL A 84 -1.91 10.54 10.78
N ASN A 85 -3.22 10.35 10.81
CA ASN A 85 -3.85 9.20 11.47
C ASN A 85 -4.17 8.13 10.43
N CYS A 86 -3.71 6.91 10.65
CA CYS A 86 -4.10 5.77 9.82
C CYS A 86 -5.41 5.18 10.36
N GLU A 87 -6.43 5.09 9.51
CA GLU A 87 -7.75 4.58 9.83
C GLU A 87 -8.04 3.28 9.05
N GLY A 88 -8.70 2.32 9.67
CA GLY A 88 -9.13 1.10 9.00
C GLY A 88 -10.28 1.39 8.01
N THR A 89 -10.28 0.67 6.89
CA THR A 89 -11.40 0.64 5.93
C THR A 89 -11.72 -0.82 5.58
N SER A 90 -12.91 -1.08 5.05
CA SER A 90 -13.27 -2.43 4.57
C SER A 90 -12.61 -2.79 3.23
N GLY A 91 -11.71 -1.94 2.72
CA GLY A 91 -10.95 -2.12 1.48
C GLY A 91 -11.13 -0.99 0.48
N SER A 92 -10.62 -1.21 -0.75
CA SER A 92 -10.47 -0.18 -1.78
C SER A 92 -11.77 0.53 -2.18
N VAL A 93 -12.90 -0.19 -2.21
CA VAL A 93 -14.21 0.39 -2.59
C VAL A 93 -14.66 1.44 -1.57
N GLU A 94 -14.57 1.12 -0.28
CA GLU A 94 -14.89 2.08 0.78
C GLU A 94 -13.88 3.23 0.81
N ALA A 95 -12.60 2.93 0.66
CA ALA A 95 -11.52 3.91 0.61
C ALA A 95 -11.79 4.99 -0.47
N CYS A 96 -12.15 4.58 -1.70
CA CYS A 96 -12.52 5.51 -2.77
C CYS A 96 -13.72 6.39 -2.40
N LYS A 97 -14.76 5.83 -1.76
CA LYS A 97 -15.95 6.58 -1.32
C LYS A 97 -15.59 7.61 -0.27
N LEU A 98 -14.80 7.23 0.74
CA LEU A 98 -14.40 8.14 1.83
C LEU A 98 -13.46 9.27 1.36
N VAL A 99 -12.53 8.97 0.43
CA VAL A 99 -11.71 10.00 -0.21
C VAL A 99 -12.55 10.95 -1.04
N GLY A 100 -13.49 10.43 -1.84
CA GLY A 100 -14.39 11.26 -2.64
C GLY A 100 -15.34 12.12 -1.82
N ALA A 101 -15.75 11.66 -0.63
CA ALA A 101 -16.55 12.41 0.33
C ALA A 101 -15.75 13.46 1.11
N GLY A 102 -14.40 13.37 1.11
CA GLY A 102 -13.52 14.21 1.91
C GLY A 102 -13.39 13.77 3.37
N ASP A 103 -13.86 12.57 3.72
CA ASP A 103 -13.73 11.98 5.05
C ASP A 103 -12.29 11.47 5.30
N LEU A 104 -11.59 11.07 4.23
CA LEU A 104 -10.17 10.74 4.22
C LEU A 104 -9.44 11.68 3.26
N ALA A 105 -8.29 12.21 3.68
CA ALA A 105 -7.42 12.98 2.78
C ALA A 105 -6.71 12.05 1.78
N PHE A 106 -6.27 10.89 2.25
CA PHE A 106 -5.58 9.87 1.47
C PHE A 106 -6.12 8.49 1.77
N ALA A 107 -5.93 7.55 0.85
CA ALA A 107 -6.16 6.14 1.12
C ALA A 107 -5.32 5.24 0.20
N LEU A 108 -5.07 4.01 0.62
CA LEU A 108 -4.56 2.95 -0.25
C LEU A 108 -5.72 2.32 -1.01
N SER A 109 -5.56 2.16 -2.31
CA SER A 109 -6.56 1.55 -3.19
C SER A 109 -5.91 0.75 -4.32
N ALA A 110 -6.51 -0.37 -4.67
CA ALA A 110 -6.14 -1.13 -5.86
C ALA A 110 -6.71 -0.45 -7.13
N SER A 111 -6.00 -0.61 -8.24
CA SER A 111 -6.27 0.02 -9.53
C SER A 111 -7.69 -0.24 -10.06
N ASP A 112 -8.20 -1.44 -9.87
CA ASP A 112 -9.52 -1.85 -10.33
C ASP A 112 -10.66 -1.11 -9.60
N ALA A 113 -10.60 -1.03 -8.27
CA ALA A 113 -11.58 -0.28 -7.48
C ALA A 113 -11.49 1.22 -7.77
N PHE A 114 -10.28 1.74 -7.86
CA PHE A 114 -10.02 3.15 -8.14
C PHE A 114 -10.52 3.55 -9.55
N TYR A 115 -10.19 2.76 -10.58
CA TYR A 115 -10.65 3.00 -11.95
C TYR A 115 -12.18 2.91 -12.04
N THR A 116 -12.79 1.85 -11.50
CA THR A 116 -14.24 1.69 -11.54
C THR A 116 -14.98 2.77 -10.75
N ALA A 117 -14.36 3.32 -9.71
CA ALA A 117 -14.90 4.46 -8.98
C ALA A 117 -14.95 5.71 -9.85
N THR A 118 -13.90 6.00 -10.65
CA THR A 118 -13.89 7.20 -11.52
C THR A 118 -14.85 7.11 -12.69
N VAL A 119 -15.04 5.92 -13.26
CA VAL A 119 -15.93 5.73 -14.43
C VAL A 119 -17.36 5.36 -14.04
N GLY A 120 -17.66 5.09 -12.77
CA GLY A 120 -19.00 4.77 -12.27
C GLY A 120 -19.51 3.40 -12.71
N THR A 121 -18.65 2.38 -12.64
CA THR A 121 -19.01 1.00 -13.00
C THR A 121 -18.78 0.02 -11.84
N GLY A 122 -19.23 -1.22 -11.97
CA GLY A 122 -19.09 -2.24 -10.94
C GLY A 122 -19.72 -1.81 -9.61
N SER A 123 -18.97 -1.78 -8.54
CA SER A 123 -19.44 -1.36 -7.21
C SER A 123 -19.86 0.13 -7.13
N PHE A 124 -19.61 0.90 -8.20
CA PHE A 124 -19.94 2.32 -8.32
C PHE A 124 -20.94 2.59 -9.46
N GLU A 125 -21.68 1.56 -9.89
CA GLU A 125 -22.64 1.67 -11.00
C GLU A 125 -23.60 2.83 -10.80
N GLY A 126 -23.60 3.80 -11.76
CA GLY A 126 -24.43 4.99 -11.70
C GLY A 126 -24.06 6.03 -10.65
N ALA A 127 -22.97 5.83 -9.91
CA ALA A 127 -22.49 6.74 -8.87
C ALA A 127 -20.96 6.89 -8.92
N PRO A 128 -20.40 7.50 -9.99
CA PRO A 128 -18.96 7.74 -10.08
C PRO A 128 -18.49 8.66 -8.94
N VAL A 129 -17.22 8.51 -8.58
CA VAL A 129 -16.57 9.37 -7.59
C VAL A 129 -15.66 10.34 -8.32
N ASP A 130 -16.12 11.57 -8.42
CA ASP A 130 -15.39 12.64 -9.10
C ASP A 130 -14.17 13.09 -8.30
N GLY A 131 -13.14 13.56 -9.01
CA GLY A 131 -11.99 14.20 -8.41
C GLY A 131 -10.99 13.26 -7.72
N LEU A 132 -11.13 11.95 -7.84
CA LEU A 132 -10.08 11.03 -7.37
C LEU A 132 -8.81 11.21 -8.19
N ARG A 133 -7.65 11.17 -7.52
CA ARG A 133 -6.31 11.35 -8.11
C ARG A 133 -5.32 10.34 -7.54
N ILE A 134 -4.38 9.93 -8.40
CA ILE A 134 -3.20 9.19 -7.94
C ILE A 134 -2.23 10.18 -7.30
N VAL A 135 -1.70 9.84 -6.14
CA VAL A 135 -0.65 10.58 -5.44
C VAL A 135 0.68 9.89 -5.65
N MET A 136 0.73 8.58 -5.39
CA MET A 136 1.93 7.79 -5.56
C MET A 136 1.55 6.35 -5.92
N GLY A 137 2.22 5.78 -6.91
CA GLY A 137 2.16 4.37 -7.22
C GLY A 137 2.92 3.57 -6.19
N GLY A 138 2.42 2.41 -5.87
CA GLY A 138 3.00 1.52 -4.91
C GLY A 138 3.48 0.23 -5.54
N TYR A 139 2.83 -0.86 -5.29
CA TYR A 139 3.31 -2.18 -5.68
C TYR A 139 2.33 -2.93 -6.57
N SER A 140 2.88 -3.83 -7.38
CA SER A 140 2.12 -4.80 -8.14
C SER A 140 1.70 -5.97 -7.27
N ALA A 141 0.45 -6.40 -7.41
CA ALA A 141 -0.09 -7.59 -6.76
C ALA A 141 -0.54 -8.60 -7.83
N PRO A 142 0.37 -9.45 -8.35
CA PRO A 142 0.02 -10.42 -9.37
C PRO A 142 -0.95 -11.46 -8.83
N PHE A 143 -1.77 -12.01 -9.73
CA PHE A 143 -2.64 -13.12 -9.40
C PHE A 143 -1.81 -14.38 -9.22
N HIS A 144 -1.93 -14.98 -8.06
CA HIS A 144 -1.40 -16.30 -7.78
C HIS A 144 -2.50 -17.32 -8.03
N VAL A 145 -2.25 -18.24 -8.95
CA VAL A 145 -3.13 -19.39 -9.22
C VAL A 145 -2.43 -20.64 -8.69
N ILE A 146 -2.88 -21.16 -7.57
CA ILE A 146 -2.18 -22.23 -6.84
C ILE A 146 -3.09 -23.44 -6.67
N VAL A 147 -2.57 -24.60 -7.00
CA VAL A 147 -3.22 -25.91 -6.81
C VAL A 147 -2.27 -26.88 -6.11
N ARG A 148 -2.79 -27.95 -5.57
CA ARG A 148 -1.96 -29.06 -5.08
C ARG A 148 -1.22 -29.71 -6.25
N ALA A 149 0.05 -30.04 -6.09
CA ALA A 149 0.85 -30.67 -7.13
C ALA A 149 0.34 -32.05 -7.57
N ASP A 150 -0.37 -32.75 -6.67
CA ASP A 150 -0.97 -34.06 -6.92
C ASP A 150 -2.40 -34.01 -7.51
N SER A 151 -2.93 -32.79 -7.80
CA SER A 151 -4.23 -32.61 -8.43
C SER A 151 -4.20 -32.89 -9.94
N ASP A 152 -5.37 -33.08 -10.51
CA ASP A 152 -5.60 -33.22 -11.97
C ASP A 152 -5.64 -31.88 -12.72
N ILE A 153 -5.51 -30.74 -12.00
CA ILE A 153 -5.58 -29.40 -12.55
C ILE A 153 -4.18 -28.98 -13.04
N ASN A 154 -4.00 -28.82 -14.36
CA ASN A 154 -2.73 -28.47 -14.99
C ASN A 154 -2.73 -27.06 -15.60
N SER A 155 -3.91 -26.49 -15.81
CA SER A 155 -4.11 -25.16 -16.40
C SER A 155 -5.39 -24.52 -15.85
N LEU A 156 -5.60 -23.23 -16.11
CA LEU A 156 -6.85 -22.57 -15.75
C LEU A 156 -8.04 -23.11 -16.55
N ALA A 157 -7.80 -23.76 -17.71
CA ALA A 157 -8.84 -24.43 -18.47
C ALA A 157 -9.42 -25.68 -17.77
N ASP A 158 -8.78 -26.19 -16.72
CA ASP A 158 -9.25 -27.33 -15.94
C ASP A 158 -10.13 -26.92 -14.74
N LEU A 159 -10.40 -25.62 -14.57
CA LEU A 159 -11.08 -25.08 -13.38
C LEU A 159 -12.62 -25.22 -13.41
N LYS A 160 -13.19 -25.74 -14.48
CA LYS A 160 -14.65 -26.00 -14.54
C LYS A 160 -15.09 -26.96 -13.46
N GLY A 161 -16.11 -26.58 -12.70
CA GLY A 161 -16.67 -27.38 -11.59
C GLY A 161 -15.81 -27.39 -10.33
N LYS A 162 -14.68 -26.69 -10.29
CA LYS A 162 -13.77 -26.69 -9.15
C LYS A 162 -14.19 -25.65 -8.09
N ARG A 163 -13.77 -25.90 -6.83
CA ARG A 163 -13.92 -24.97 -5.72
C ARG A 163 -12.72 -24.03 -5.71
N ILE A 164 -12.95 -22.75 -5.93
CA ILE A 164 -11.90 -21.75 -6.06
C ILE A 164 -12.02 -20.77 -4.89
N THR A 165 -10.95 -20.61 -4.11
CA THR A 165 -10.92 -19.62 -3.04
C THR A 165 -10.25 -18.33 -3.50
N ALA A 166 -10.82 -17.23 -3.05
CA ALA A 166 -10.30 -15.88 -3.18
C ALA A 166 -10.76 -15.05 -1.97
N SER A 167 -10.04 -13.97 -1.66
CA SER A 167 -10.43 -13.10 -0.52
C SER A 167 -11.80 -12.49 -0.74
N ALA A 168 -12.55 -12.39 0.35
CA ALA A 168 -13.84 -11.72 0.37
C ALA A 168 -13.74 -10.27 -0.12
N GLY A 169 -14.83 -9.73 -0.65
CA GLY A 169 -14.88 -8.37 -1.19
C GLY A 169 -14.42 -8.31 -2.65
N ASN A 170 -13.50 -7.41 -2.97
CA ASN A 170 -13.15 -7.08 -4.36
C ASN A 170 -12.61 -8.29 -5.16
N THR A 171 -11.75 -9.10 -4.55
CA THR A 171 -11.13 -10.23 -5.27
C THR A 171 -12.16 -11.24 -5.73
N ILE A 172 -13.05 -11.68 -4.85
CA ILE A 172 -14.05 -12.69 -5.20
C ILE A 172 -15.22 -12.13 -6.02
N GLN A 173 -15.56 -10.84 -5.81
CA GLN A 173 -16.72 -10.23 -6.47
C GLN A 173 -16.40 -9.70 -7.88
N ASN A 174 -15.19 -9.21 -8.09
CA ASN A 174 -14.79 -8.54 -9.32
C ASN A 174 -13.60 -9.22 -10.01
N GLN A 175 -12.53 -9.54 -9.28
CA GLN A 175 -11.29 -10.01 -9.89
C GLN A 175 -11.37 -11.47 -10.33
N LEU A 176 -11.87 -12.38 -9.52
CA LEU A 176 -12.08 -13.78 -9.89
C LEU A 176 -12.99 -13.92 -11.13
N PRO A 177 -14.15 -13.25 -11.21
CA PRO A 177 -15.01 -13.36 -12.39
C PRO A 177 -14.35 -12.97 -13.70
N PHE A 178 -13.56 -11.89 -13.76
CA PHE A 178 -12.94 -11.51 -15.03
C PHE A 178 -11.84 -12.50 -15.50
N ILE A 179 -11.11 -13.12 -14.55
CA ILE A 179 -10.16 -14.18 -14.89
C ILE A 179 -10.92 -15.38 -15.46
N MET A 180 -11.96 -15.84 -14.76
CA MET A 180 -12.74 -17.00 -15.18
C MET A 180 -13.46 -16.76 -16.51
N GLU A 181 -13.96 -15.55 -16.75
CA GLU A 181 -14.59 -15.16 -18.03
C GLU A 181 -13.60 -15.23 -19.21
N ALA A 182 -12.34 -14.87 -19.01
CA ALA A 182 -11.31 -14.98 -20.04
C ALA A 182 -11.09 -16.43 -20.50
N TYR A 183 -11.38 -17.41 -19.63
CA TYR A 183 -11.36 -18.84 -19.95
C TYR A 183 -12.73 -19.39 -20.37
N GLY A 184 -13.73 -18.52 -20.53
CA GLY A 184 -15.08 -18.89 -20.99
C GLY A 184 -15.98 -19.46 -19.88
N TYR A 185 -15.67 -19.21 -18.62
CA TYR A 185 -16.45 -19.67 -17.47
C TYR A 185 -17.31 -18.56 -16.89
N GLY A 186 -18.61 -18.87 -16.78
CA GLY A 186 -19.56 -18.03 -16.04
C GLY A 186 -19.59 -18.40 -14.53
N PRO A 187 -20.39 -17.63 -13.75
CA PRO A 187 -20.46 -17.83 -12.29
C PRO A 187 -20.98 -19.23 -11.86
N ASP A 188 -21.73 -19.92 -12.74
CA ASP A 188 -22.25 -21.27 -12.48
C ASP A 188 -21.25 -22.40 -12.84
N ASP A 189 -20.14 -22.06 -13.48
CA ASP A 189 -19.14 -23.02 -13.93
C ASP A 189 -18.09 -23.35 -12.84
N TYR A 190 -18.09 -22.69 -11.69
CA TYR A 190 -17.19 -22.93 -10.56
C TYR A 190 -17.87 -22.56 -9.23
N THR A 191 -17.29 -23.00 -8.13
CA THR A 191 -17.76 -22.63 -6.78
C THR A 191 -16.78 -21.67 -6.14
N ALA A 192 -17.15 -20.40 -5.98
CA ALA A 192 -16.36 -19.39 -5.30
C ALA A 192 -16.48 -19.54 -3.76
N VAL A 193 -15.32 -19.64 -3.09
CA VAL A 193 -15.25 -19.81 -1.62
C VAL A 193 -14.52 -18.61 -1.03
N PRO A 194 -15.22 -17.68 -0.35
CA PRO A 194 -14.60 -16.47 0.21
C PRO A 194 -13.83 -16.80 1.49
N LEU A 195 -12.50 -16.80 1.41
CA LEU A 195 -11.59 -17.04 2.53
C LEU A 195 -10.45 -16.00 2.51
N SER A 196 -9.89 -15.70 3.66
CA SER A 196 -8.63 -14.95 3.74
C SER A 196 -7.49 -15.76 3.12
N GLN A 197 -6.34 -15.13 2.85
CA GLN A 197 -5.18 -15.83 2.27
C GLN A 197 -4.74 -17.03 3.11
N SER A 198 -4.65 -16.86 4.44
CA SER A 198 -4.24 -17.94 5.33
C SER A 198 -5.29 -19.06 5.42
N GLU A 199 -6.57 -18.71 5.55
CA GLU A 199 -7.66 -19.71 5.54
C GLU A 199 -7.74 -20.44 4.20
N GLY A 200 -7.51 -19.75 3.07
CA GLY A 200 -7.47 -20.34 1.74
C GLY A 200 -6.29 -21.30 1.56
N ALA A 201 -5.13 -20.96 2.08
CA ALA A 201 -3.95 -21.83 2.10
C ALA A 201 -4.21 -23.09 2.92
N ASP A 202 -4.79 -22.98 4.10
CA ASP A 202 -5.19 -24.13 4.92
C ASP A 202 -6.27 -24.98 4.23
N ALA A 203 -7.27 -24.34 3.63
CA ALA A 203 -8.33 -25.05 2.91
C ALA A 203 -7.79 -25.84 1.69
N LEU A 204 -6.80 -25.29 0.96
CA LEU A 204 -6.15 -26.02 -0.13
C LEU A 204 -5.32 -27.21 0.39
N LYS A 205 -4.58 -27.01 1.47
CA LYS A 205 -3.80 -28.06 2.12
C LYS A 205 -4.68 -29.22 2.57
N ASP A 206 -5.84 -28.92 3.15
CA ASP A 206 -6.80 -29.90 3.65
C ASP A 206 -7.70 -30.50 2.55
N GLY A 207 -7.61 -30.01 1.30
CA GLY A 207 -8.45 -30.46 0.19
C GLY A 207 -9.90 -29.96 0.26
N ASN A 208 -10.18 -28.93 1.01
CA ASN A 208 -11.49 -28.28 1.10
C ASN A 208 -11.77 -27.34 -0.08
N VAL A 209 -10.73 -26.86 -0.74
CA VAL A 209 -10.78 -26.15 -2.02
C VAL A 209 -9.81 -26.80 -3.01
N ASP A 210 -10.02 -26.56 -4.31
CA ASP A 210 -9.24 -27.17 -5.36
C ASP A 210 -8.19 -26.23 -5.93
N CYS A 211 -8.44 -24.92 -5.85
CA CYS A 211 -7.57 -23.87 -6.37
C CYS A 211 -7.66 -22.60 -5.53
N ILE A 212 -6.55 -21.88 -5.43
CA ILE A 212 -6.49 -20.51 -4.94
C ILE A 212 -6.32 -19.60 -6.16
N ILE A 213 -7.14 -18.54 -6.30
CA ILE A 213 -6.92 -17.41 -7.20
C ILE A 213 -6.95 -16.14 -6.36
N GLN A 214 -5.79 -15.52 -6.18
CA GLN A 214 -5.64 -14.41 -5.25
C GLN A 214 -4.60 -13.41 -5.71
N THR A 215 -4.92 -12.10 -5.60
CA THR A 215 -3.93 -11.03 -5.73
C THR A 215 -3.17 -10.85 -4.42
N THR A 216 -1.85 -10.82 -4.51
CA THR A 216 -0.98 -10.51 -3.36
C THR A 216 0.42 -10.14 -3.85
N GLY A 217 1.19 -9.45 -3.01
CA GLY A 217 2.62 -9.25 -3.23
C GLY A 217 3.36 -10.59 -3.30
N ILE A 218 4.41 -10.66 -4.12
CA ILE A 218 5.27 -11.84 -4.24
C ILE A 218 5.97 -12.07 -2.89
N GLY A 219 6.04 -13.32 -2.45
CA GLY A 219 6.61 -13.67 -1.14
C GLY A 219 5.60 -13.56 0.03
N SER A 220 4.30 -13.53 -0.25
CA SER A 220 3.25 -13.61 0.78
C SER A 220 3.52 -14.74 1.77
N SER A 221 3.51 -14.44 3.07
CA SER A 221 3.82 -15.39 4.14
C SER A 221 2.91 -16.62 4.10
N ALA A 222 1.62 -16.43 3.84
CA ALA A 222 0.65 -17.52 3.73
C ALA A 222 1.04 -18.54 2.64
N TYR A 223 1.57 -18.07 1.50
CA TYR A 223 1.97 -18.95 0.40
C TYR A 223 3.39 -19.49 0.56
N MET A 224 4.27 -18.76 1.22
CA MET A 224 5.56 -19.30 1.66
C MET A 224 5.37 -20.48 2.62
N ASP A 225 4.47 -20.36 3.60
CA ASP A 225 4.14 -21.40 4.55
C ASP A 225 3.43 -22.58 3.88
N LEU A 226 2.49 -22.32 2.98
CA LEU A 226 1.77 -23.35 2.22
C LEU A 226 2.75 -24.22 1.42
N THR A 227 3.62 -23.60 0.61
CA THR A 227 4.58 -24.31 -0.26
C THR A 227 5.66 -25.05 0.53
N THR A 228 5.91 -24.63 1.77
CA THR A 228 6.79 -25.37 2.69
C THR A 228 6.09 -26.59 3.28
N SER A 229 4.78 -26.51 3.49
CA SER A 229 3.97 -27.56 4.13
C SER A 229 3.55 -28.68 3.16
N ILE A 230 3.19 -28.34 1.91
CA ILE A 230 2.78 -29.28 0.87
C ILE A 230 3.43 -28.92 -0.47
N ASN A 231 3.49 -29.87 -1.40
CA ASN A 231 3.89 -29.60 -2.77
C ASN A 231 2.73 -28.91 -3.51
N CYS A 232 3.02 -27.72 -4.02
CA CYS A 232 2.10 -26.92 -4.82
C CYS A 232 2.55 -26.84 -6.28
N ARG A 233 1.59 -26.58 -7.17
CA ARG A 233 1.82 -26.14 -8.54
C ARG A 233 1.23 -24.76 -8.70
N PHE A 234 2.05 -23.82 -9.20
CA PHE A 234 1.60 -22.52 -9.65
C PHE A 234 1.23 -22.64 -11.14
N LEU A 235 0.07 -22.15 -11.49
CA LEU A 235 -0.41 -22.20 -12.88
C LEU A 235 -0.16 -20.86 -13.56
N SER A 236 0.53 -20.88 -14.71
CA SER A 236 0.63 -19.75 -15.60
C SER A 236 -0.71 -19.50 -16.28
N MET A 237 -1.05 -18.23 -16.46
CA MET A 237 -2.12 -17.80 -17.35
C MET A 237 -1.62 -17.87 -18.80
N ASP A 238 -2.50 -18.18 -19.75
CA ASP A 238 -2.16 -18.12 -21.17
C ASP A 238 -1.94 -16.66 -21.60
N GLU A 239 -0.88 -16.39 -22.34
CA GLU A 239 -0.51 -15.01 -22.74
C GLU A 239 -1.62 -14.30 -23.53
N ASP A 240 -2.33 -15.05 -24.40
CA ASP A 240 -3.48 -14.52 -25.15
C ASP A 240 -4.66 -14.12 -24.22
N LYS A 241 -4.84 -14.83 -23.10
CA LYS A 241 -5.84 -14.51 -22.09
C LYS A 241 -5.46 -13.27 -21.29
N VAL A 242 -4.18 -13.17 -20.90
CA VAL A 242 -3.65 -11.98 -20.23
C VAL A 242 -3.79 -10.74 -21.13
N ALA A 243 -3.46 -10.87 -22.43
CA ALA A 243 -3.64 -9.77 -23.39
C ALA A 243 -5.11 -9.37 -23.55
N ALA A 244 -6.03 -10.34 -23.65
CA ALA A 244 -7.46 -10.08 -23.76
C ALA A 244 -8.06 -9.43 -22.50
N ILE A 245 -7.58 -9.84 -21.31
CA ILE A 245 -7.96 -9.21 -20.03
C ILE A 245 -7.50 -7.75 -20.03
N HIS A 246 -6.25 -7.47 -20.39
CA HIS A 246 -5.70 -6.11 -20.42
C HIS A 246 -6.43 -5.21 -21.43
N GLU A 247 -6.75 -5.71 -22.61
CA GLU A 247 -7.52 -4.96 -23.62
C GLU A 247 -8.91 -4.54 -23.10
N LYS A 248 -9.58 -5.44 -22.38
CA LYS A 248 -10.90 -5.20 -21.78
C LYS A 248 -10.83 -4.35 -20.52
N LEU A 249 -9.77 -4.52 -19.72
CA LEU A 249 -9.59 -3.94 -18.39
C LEU A 249 -8.20 -3.28 -18.29
N PRO A 250 -8.04 -2.03 -18.74
CA PRO A 250 -6.73 -1.39 -18.85
C PRO A 250 -6.01 -1.21 -17.51
N TYR A 251 -6.74 -1.30 -16.41
CA TYR A 251 -6.19 -1.26 -15.05
C TYR A 251 -5.63 -2.64 -14.56
N VAL A 252 -5.75 -3.67 -15.38
CA VAL A 252 -5.12 -4.99 -15.15
C VAL A 252 -4.01 -5.12 -16.18
N THR A 253 -2.77 -5.22 -15.74
CA THR A 253 -1.61 -5.27 -16.63
C THR A 253 -0.95 -6.64 -16.62
N PRO A 254 -0.23 -7.05 -17.71
CA PRO A 254 0.57 -8.26 -17.71
C PRO A 254 1.61 -8.23 -16.59
N ALA A 255 1.86 -9.38 -15.97
CA ALA A 255 2.85 -9.54 -14.91
C ALA A 255 3.50 -10.91 -14.97
N VAL A 256 4.66 -11.03 -14.33
CA VAL A 256 5.39 -12.29 -14.16
C VAL A 256 5.73 -12.47 -12.68
N ILE A 257 5.52 -13.66 -12.15
CA ILE A 257 6.07 -14.06 -10.85
C ILE A 257 7.40 -14.75 -11.15
N PRO A 258 8.56 -14.20 -10.74
CA PRO A 258 9.86 -14.75 -11.06
C PRO A 258 10.06 -16.16 -10.55
N ALA A 259 10.82 -16.98 -11.27
CA ALA A 259 11.22 -18.31 -10.83
C ALA A 259 11.90 -18.26 -9.46
N GLY A 260 11.61 -19.24 -8.61
CA GLY A 260 12.18 -19.33 -7.27
C GLY A 260 11.54 -18.41 -6.22
N SER A 261 10.46 -17.70 -6.55
CA SER A 261 9.70 -16.89 -5.59
C SER A 261 9.07 -17.72 -4.47
N TYR A 262 8.76 -18.98 -4.76
CA TYR A 262 8.19 -19.92 -3.79
C TYR A 262 8.88 -21.29 -3.90
N LYS A 263 8.83 -22.07 -2.81
CA LYS A 263 9.42 -23.41 -2.81
C LYS A 263 8.75 -24.32 -3.85
N GLY A 264 9.55 -24.88 -4.76
CA GLY A 264 9.07 -25.79 -5.83
C GLY A 264 8.45 -25.08 -7.03
N GLN A 265 8.58 -23.75 -7.10
CA GLN A 265 8.25 -22.97 -8.29
C GLN A 265 9.55 -22.63 -9.01
N ASP A 266 9.96 -23.50 -9.91
CA ASP A 266 11.27 -23.44 -10.57
C ASP A 266 11.23 -22.66 -11.91
N GLU A 267 10.04 -22.31 -12.40
CA GLU A 267 9.81 -21.58 -13.64
C GLU A 267 9.09 -20.25 -13.37
N GLU A 268 9.23 -19.29 -14.29
CA GLU A 268 8.45 -18.07 -14.27
C GLU A 268 6.96 -18.37 -14.47
N ILE A 269 6.10 -17.64 -13.78
CA ILE A 269 4.64 -17.76 -13.90
C ILE A 269 4.10 -16.52 -14.60
N VAL A 270 3.56 -16.70 -15.79
CA VAL A 270 2.81 -15.65 -16.50
C VAL A 270 1.51 -15.40 -15.75
N SER A 271 1.24 -14.14 -15.49
CA SER A 271 0.06 -13.69 -14.77
C SER A 271 -0.38 -12.32 -15.26
N CYS A 272 -1.42 -11.77 -14.65
CA CYS A 272 -1.74 -10.36 -14.70
C CYS A 272 -1.75 -9.81 -13.27
N THR A 273 -1.69 -8.49 -13.16
CA THR A 273 -1.62 -7.78 -11.87
C THR A 273 -2.59 -6.63 -11.82
N THR A 274 -3.06 -6.32 -10.63
CA THR A 274 -3.54 -4.99 -10.27
C THR A 274 -2.43 -4.24 -9.56
N VAL A 275 -2.41 -2.92 -9.75
CA VAL A 275 -1.45 -2.03 -9.08
C VAL A 275 -2.14 -1.36 -7.91
N ASN A 276 -1.39 -1.10 -6.86
CA ASN A 276 -1.88 -0.43 -5.68
C ASN A 276 -1.33 0.99 -5.63
N PHE A 277 -2.17 1.95 -5.28
CA PHE A 277 -1.85 3.37 -5.24
C PHE A 277 -2.18 3.98 -3.89
N LEU A 278 -1.43 5.01 -3.53
CA LEU A 278 -1.90 6.05 -2.62
C LEU A 278 -2.73 7.01 -3.46
N ILE A 279 -4.00 7.18 -3.09
CA ILE A 279 -4.96 8.04 -3.76
C ILE A 279 -5.38 9.21 -2.86
N SER A 280 -5.85 10.28 -3.48
CA SER A 280 -6.39 11.46 -2.82
C SER A 280 -7.56 12.03 -3.62
N SER A 281 -8.20 13.08 -3.09
CA SER A 281 -9.12 13.93 -3.84
C SER A 281 -8.38 15.14 -4.39
N ALA A 282 -8.72 15.58 -5.60
CA ALA A 282 -8.24 16.85 -6.18
C ALA A 282 -8.54 18.09 -5.33
N SER A 283 -9.34 17.97 -4.27
CA SER A 283 -9.65 19.04 -3.33
C SER A 283 -8.68 19.14 -2.16
N VAL A 284 -7.76 18.19 -2.00
CA VAL A 284 -6.70 18.26 -0.97
C VAL A 284 -5.66 19.27 -1.40
N ASP A 285 -5.22 20.12 -0.47
CA ASP A 285 -4.24 21.19 -0.75
C ASP A 285 -2.96 20.62 -1.38
N ASP A 286 -2.50 21.19 -2.50
CA ASP A 286 -1.28 20.78 -3.22
C ASP A 286 -0.05 20.77 -2.30
N GLU A 287 0.03 21.71 -1.33
CA GLU A 287 1.10 21.76 -0.35
C GLU A 287 1.18 20.47 0.48
N ILE A 288 0.02 19.92 0.87
CA ILE A 288 -0.05 18.69 1.66
C ILE A 288 0.37 17.49 0.79
N VAL A 289 -0.16 17.40 -0.42
CA VAL A 289 0.17 16.30 -1.34
C VAL A 289 1.66 16.30 -1.68
N TYR A 290 2.22 17.48 -2.00
CA TYR A 290 3.65 17.63 -2.24
C TYR A 290 4.50 17.18 -1.05
N ALA A 291 4.13 17.60 0.17
CA ALA A 291 4.85 17.25 1.38
C ALA A 291 4.80 15.73 1.66
N VAL A 292 3.65 15.11 1.41
CA VAL A 292 3.46 13.65 1.51
C VAL A 292 4.33 12.90 0.51
N CYS A 293 4.27 13.26 -0.78
CA CYS A 293 5.09 12.65 -1.82
C CYS A 293 6.58 12.78 -1.51
N LYS A 294 7.02 14.00 -1.15
CA LYS A 294 8.42 14.28 -0.83
C LYS A 294 8.90 13.48 0.40
N ALA A 295 8.06 13.34 1.43
CA ALA A 295 8.43 12.56 2.61
C ALA A 295 8.57 11.07 2.29
N LEU A 296 7.62 10.49 1.56
CA LEU A 296 7.66 9.08 1.19
C LEU A 296 8.82 8.75 0.24
N ASP A 297 9.19 9.67 -0.65
CA ASP A 297 10.34 9.52 -1.54
C ASP A 297 11.67 9.66 -0.79
N MET A 298 11.85 10.74 -0.02
CA MET A 298 13.11 11.00 0.71
C MET A 298 13.40 10.00 1.82
N TYR A 299 12.37 9.42 2.44
CA TYR A 299 12.47 8.45 3.53
C TYR A 299 11.94 7.07 3.13
N ASN A 300 12.08 6.73 1.84
CA ASN A 300 11.64 5.45 1.30
C ASN A 300 12.32 4.26 1.98
N ASP A 301 13.61 4.38 2.32
CA ASP A 301 14.35 3.34 3.05
C ASP A 301 13.72 3.06 4.44
N GLU A 302 13.35 4.11 5.20
CA GLU A 302 12.66 3.97 6.49
C GLU A 302 11.29 3.31 6.30
N PHE A 303 10.56 3.67 5.25
CA PHE A 303 9.29 3.05 4.91
C PHE A 303 9.45 1.57 4.54
N ALA A 304 10.51 1.22 3.78
CA ALA A 304 10.86 -0.16 3.43
C ALA A 304 11.23 -1.03 4.65
N GLU A 305 11.85 -0.44 5.69
CA GLU A 305 12.13 -1.13 6.95
C GLU A 305 10.84 -1.52 7.70
N ILE A 306 9.77 -0.73 7.59
CA ILE A 306 8.47 -1.06 8.20
C ILE A 306 7.79 -2.20 7.43
N HIS A 307 7.83 -2.14 6.11
CA HIS A 307 7.29 -3.18 5.23
C HIS A 307 8.03 -3.16 3.90
N TYR A 308 8.57 -4.30 3.46
CA TYR A 308 9.41 -4.40 2.25
C TYR A 308 8.76 -3.81 0.98
N LEU A 309 7.44 -3.88 0.83
CA LEU A 309 6.70 -3.25 -0.27
C LEU A 309 6.72 -1.72 -0.21
N GLY A 310 7.14 -1.13 0.90
CA GLY A 310 7.36 0.32 1.00
C GLY A 310 8.38 0.81 0.00
N ALA A 311 9.39 0.00 -0.32
CA ALA A 311 10.41 0.31 -1.31
C ALA A 311 9.87 0.55 -2.73
N GLU A 312 8.68 0.02 -3.04
CA GLU A 312 8.07 0.14 -4.37
C GLU A 312 7.25 1.43 -4.55
N PHE A 313 7.02 2.19 -3.47
CA PHE A 313 6.35 3.49 -3.55
C PHE A 313 7.34 4.56 -4.03
N THR A 314 7.47 4.69 -5.36
CA THR A 314 8.40 5.61 -6.01
C THR A 314 7.72 6.45 -7.09
N PRO A 315 8.29 7.64 -7.41
CA PRO A 315 7.81 8.44 -8.53
C PRO A 315 7.86 7.70 -9.88
N GLU A 316 8.91 6.92 -10.12
CA GLU A 316 9.11 6.15 -11.35
C GLU A 316 7.99 5.13 -11.52
N PHE A 317 7.72 4.33 -10.48
CA PHE A 317 6.63 3.35 -10.50
C PHE A 317 5.27 4.03 -10.71
N THR A 318 5.07 5.22 -10.15
CA THR A 318 3.85 6.01 -10.31
C THR A 318 3.60 6.36 -11.78
N ILE A 319 4.62 6.86 -12.48
CA ILE A 319 4.54 7.29 -13.88
C ILE A 319 4.33 6.10 -14.81
N GLU A 320 5.04 5.00 -14.58
CA GLU A 320 4.97 3.80 -15.40
C GLU A 320 3.60 3.09 -15.32
N ASN A 321 2.92 3.21 -14.18
CA ASN A 321 1.65 2.51 -13.91
C ASN A 321 0.44 3.43 -13.84
N GLN A 322 0.55 4.67 -14.31
CA GLN A 322 -0.53 5.65 -14.29
C GLN A 322 -1.73 5.18 -15.13
N ILE A 323 -2.92 5.06 -14.51
CA ILE A 323 -4.16 4.65 -15.17
C ILE A 323 -5.20 5.77 -15.24
N ILE A 324 -5.11 6.78 -14.37
CA ILE A 324 -5.89 8.02 -14.41
C ILE A 324 -5.00 9.21 -14.01
N GLU A 325 -5.59 10.41 -13.94
CA GLU A 325 -4.84 11.64 -13.64
C GLU A 325 -4.13 11.59 -12.28
N LEU A 326 -2.92 12.10 -12.26
CA LEU A 326 -2.18 12.41 -11.03
C LEU A 326 -2.79 13.63 -10.33
N HIS A 327 -2.53 13.76 -9.04
CA HIS A 327 -2.79 15.03 -8.34
C HIS A 327 -1.89 16.12 -8.93
N PRO A 328 -2.39 17.36 -9.10
CA PRO A 328 -1.63 18.47 -9.66
C PRO A 328 -0.28 18.73 -9.01
#